data_9658f59910163310e3643ea8f967a172
#
_entry.id   9658f59910163310e3643ea8f967a172
#
_cell.length_a   1.000
_cell.length_b   1.000
_cell.length_c   1.000
_cell.angle_alpha   90.00
_cell.angle_beta   90.00
_cell.angle_gamma   90.00
#
_symmetry.space_group_name_H-M   'P 1'
#
loop_
_entity.id
_entity.type
_entity.pdbx_description
1 polymer ?
#
loop_
_entity_poly.entity_id
_entity_poly.type
_entity_poly.pdbx_seq_one_letter_code
_entity_poly.pdbx_strand_id
1 'polypeptide(L)'
;MIVTSWEKLKRHGQPFIGLALILILGTVLSPHASDGTLVFLSPGNLTDVLLQQTETGIIALAMTFVIIGAGIDLSVGSVLALSACVSASMLMIWNPHGPAIVQVGTAIGTALAAGALVGALNGFIITRIRLQPFVMTLATMIGIRGLTKWMTGNVNIDLAFDATPSGHFAELFSSKPFAITLWVILAVIAHLILRRTVYGRYLRAIGENEKAADYTGLPVRAVRIAAYTGCGLLAALAGLIHAARSHQGNPNDGIGYELDAIAAVVIGGTALAGGRGSIIGTVTGTLVLGLLTNVLRLHMVDSNIELMVKAVIIVVAVWLQRRGNASHDEG
;
A
#
# COMPACT_ATOMS: atom_id res chain seq x y z
N MET A 1 33.27 -12.88 9.78
CA MET A 1 33.08 -11.68 10.61
C MET A 1 31.73 -11.79 11.31
N ILE A 2 31.73 -11.98 12.62
CA ILE A 2 30.51 -12.27 13.41
C ILE A 2 29.82 -10.92 13.61
N VAL A 3 28.78 -10.66 12.83
CA VAL A 3 27.87 -9.53 13.11
C VAL A 3 27.30 -9.77 14.50
N THR A 4 27.65 -8.91 15.43
CA THR A 4 27.27 -9.06 16.85
C THR A 4 25.73 -9.09 16.95
N SER A 5 25.22 -9.94 17.83
CA SER A 5 23.79 -10.12 18.12
C SER A 5 23.09 -8.77 18.39
N TRP A 6 23.82 -7.79 18.90
CA TRP A 6 23.39 -6.44 19.19
C TRP A 6 23.08 -5.57 17.94
N GLU A 7 23.83 -5.72 16.85
CA GLU A 7 23.57 -4.99 15.60
C GLU A 7 22.37 -5.56 14.87
N LYS A 8 22.16 -6.88 14.92
CA LYS A 8 20.92 -7.52 14.42
C LYS A 8 19.71 -7.03 15.21
N LEU A 9 19.83 -6.88 16.53
CA LEU A 9 18.76 -6.39 17.39
C LEU A 9 18.43 -4.92 17.10
N LYS A 10 19.42 -4.05 16.94
CA LYS A 10 19.23 -2.65 16.52
C LYS A 10 18.50 -2.54 15.17
N ARG A 11 18.90 -3.32 14.19
CA ARG A 11 18.37 -3.25 12.83
C ARG A 11 16.93 -3.77 12.71
N HIS A 12 16.56 -4.79 13.47
CA HIS A 12 15.18 -5.30 13.49
C HIS A 12 14.29 -4.50 14.45
N GLY A 13 14.86 -3.75 15.37
CA GLY A 13 14.14 -2.96 16.36
C GLY A 13 13.73 -1.56 15.89
N GLN A 14 14.39 -0.99 14.87
CA GLN A 14 14.12 0.38 14.42
C GLN A 14 12.63 0.69 14.13
N PRO A 15 11.88 -0.14 13.38
CA PRO A 15 10.47 0.15 13.12
C PRO A 15 9.63 0.16 14.40
N PHE A 16 9.97 -0.69 15.37
CA PHE A 16 9.24 -0.80 16.64
C PHE A 16 9.51 0.39 17.56
N ILE A 17 10.67 1.02 17.48
CA ILE A 17 10.97 2.25 18.23
C ILE A 17 10.03 3.38 17.79
N GLY A 18 9.84 3.56 16.49
CA GLY A 18 8.87 4.53 15.94
C GLY A 18 7.46 4.26 16.41
N LEU A 19 7.04 2.99 16.40
CA LEU A 19 5.73 2.59 16.89
C LEU A 19 5.57 2.86 18.39
N ALA A 20 6.56 2.52 19.21
CA ALA A 20 6.53 2.78 20.64
C ALA A 20 6.46 4.29 20.94
N LEU A 21 7.24 5.10 20.24
CA LEU A 21 7.23 6.55 20.38
C LEU A 21 5.87 7.16 20.07
N ILE A 22 5.25 6.77 18.96
CA ILE A 22 3.92 7.32 18.59
C ILE A 22 2.82 6.83 19.54
N LEU A 23 2.90 5.60 20.07
CA LEU A 23 1.98 5.09 21.08
C LEU A 23 2.12 5.88 22.39
N ILE A 24 3.34 6.15 22.85
CA ILE A 24 3.58 6.96 24.04
C ILE A 24 3.05 8.38 23.83
N LEU A 25 3.41 9.01 22.71
CA LEU A 25 2.98 10.36 22.36
C LEU A 25 1.45 10.45 22.28
N GLY A 26 0.80 9.53 21.57
CA GLY A 26 -0.64 9.48 21.44
C GLY A 26 -1.36 9.24 22.76
N THR A 27 -0.79 8.45 23.66
CA THR A 27 -1.33 8.24 25.00
C THR A 27 -1.23 9.50 25.87
N VAL A 28 -0.05 10.16 25.86
CA VAL A 28 0.18 11.39 26.65
C VAL A 28 -0.67 12.56 26.15
N LEU A 29 -0.84 12.67 24.83
CA LEU A 29 -1.63 13.74 24.21
C LEU A 29 -3.12 13.38 24.06
N SER A 30 -3.56 12.19 24.48
CA SER A 30 -4.93 11.74 24.26
C SER A 30 -5.95 12.65 24.93
N PRO A 31 -6.99 13.13 24.22
CA PRO A 31 -8.15 13.70 24.87
C PRO A 31 -8.86 12.62 25.71
N HIS A 32 -9.57 13.08 26.74
CA HIS A 32 -10.39 12.22 27.60
C HIS A 32 -11.85 12.25 27.11
N ALA A 33 -12.49 11.11 27.10
CA ALA A 33 -13.93 11.01 26.91
C ALA A 33 -14.70 11.46 28.18
N SER A 34 -16.02 11.60 28.07
CA SER A 34 -16.86 12.04 29.20
C SER A 34 -16.82 11.11 30.42
N ASP A 35 -16.43 9.86 30.22
CA ASP A 35 -16.24 8.83 31.26
C ASP A 35 -14.81 8.79 31.83
N GLY A 36 -13.94 9.70 31.41
CA GLY A 36 -12.53 9.79 31.83
C GLY A 36 -11.59 8.82 31.11
N THR A 37 -12.08 8.03 30.17
CA THR A 37 -11.22 7.11 29.39
C THR A 37 -10.42 7.84 28.33
N LEU A 38 -9.21 7.32 28.01
CA LEU A 38 -8.36 7.85 26.94
C LEU A 38 -8.95 7.51 25.56
N VAL A 39 -9.34 8.53 24.79
CA VAL A 39 -9.92 8.33 23.43
C VAL A 39 -8.95 7.60 22.51
N PHE A 40 -7.65 7.96 22.56
CA PHE A 40 -6.62 7.35 21.71
C PHE A 40 -6.52 5.83 21.86
N LEU A 41 -6.60 5.31 23.09
CA LEU A 41 -6.49 3.87 23.37
C LEU A 41 -7.84 3.14 23.36
N SER A 42 -8.96 3.84 23.08
CA SER A 42 -10.25 3.19 23.03
C SER A 42 -10.31 2.14 21.90
N PRO A 43 -10.94 0.97 22.13
CA PRO A 43 -11.06 -0.08 21.12
C PRO A 43 -11.69 0.41 19.81
N GLY A 44 -12.66 1.31 19.91
CA GLY A 44 -13.30 1.96 18.77
C GLY A 44 -12.30 2.74 17.92
N ASN A 45 -11.53 3.65 18.54
CA ASN A 45 -10.54 4.45 17.85
C ASN A 45 -9.43 3.57 17.22
N LEU A 46 -8.92 2.58 17.94
CA LEU A 46 -7.88 1.70 17.40
C LEU A 46 -8.39 0.87 16.20
N THR A 47 -9.62 0.38 16.24
CA THR A 47 -10.22 -0.31 15.09
C THR A 47 -10.48 0.63 13.93
N ASP A 48 -10.82 1.89 14.18
CA ASP A 48 -10.95 2.91 13.13
C ASP A 48 -9.62 3.24 12.47
N VAL A 49 -8.54 3.36 13.26
CA VAL A 49 -7.18 3.52 12.71
C VAL A 49 -6.81 2.34 11.83
N LEU A 50 -7.03 1.09 12.29
CA LEU A 50 -6.74 -0.10 11.50
C LEU A 50 -7.53 -0.11 10.19
N LEU A 51 -8.83 0.20 10.23
CA LEU A 51 -9.67 0.28 9.04
C LEU A 51 -9.16 1.34 8.05
N GLN A 52 -8.83 2.53 8.54
CA GLN A 52 -8.32 3.62 7.68
C GLN A 52 -6.99 3.26 7.02
N GLN A 53 -6.19 2.42 7.68
CA GLN A 53 -4.89 1.99 7.16
C GLN A 53 -4.96 0.75 6.25
N THR A 54 -6.12 0.11 6.08
CA THR A 54 -6.22 -1.11 5.25
C THR A 54 -5.83 -0.85 3.80
N GLU A 55 -6.32 0.21 3.19
CA GLU A 55 -6.06 0.53 1.78
C GLU A 55 -4.58 0.83 1.54
N THR A 56 -4.04 1.80 2.27
CA THR A 56 -2.60 2.15 2.21
C THR A 56 -1.73 0.95 2.61
N GLY A 57 -2.14 0.19 3.62
CA GLY A 57 -1.41 -0.99 4.08
C GLY A 57 -1.34 -2.10 3.02
N ILE A 58 -2.44 -2.40 2.32
CA ILE A 58 -2.47 -3.38 1.23
C ILE A 58 -1.52 -2.94 0.10
N ILE A 59 -1.57 -1.67 -0.30
CA ILE A 59 -0.67 -1.11 -1.31
C ILE A 59 0.79 -1.17 -0.83
N ALA A 60 1.06 -0.82 0.42
CA ALA A 60 2.40 -0.85 1.00
C ALA A 60 3.00 -2.27 1.05
N LEU A 61 2.17 -3.31 1.31
CA LEU A 61 2.62 -4.70 1.21
C LEU A 61 3.17 -5.01 -0.18
N ALA A 62 2.44 -4.63 -1.24
CA ALA A 62 2.85 -4.84 -2.61
C ALA A 62 4.07 -3.98 -2.99
N MET A 63 4.07 -2.70 -2.60
CA MET A 63 5.17 -1.77 -2.80
C MET A 63 6.47 -2.28 -2.18
N THR A 64 6.39 -3.02 -1.07
CA THR A 64 7.56 -3.66 -0.44
C THR A 64 8.29 -4.60 -1.40
N PHE A 65 7.57 -5.41 -2.18
CA PHE A 65 8.19 -6.28 -3.18
C PHE A 65 8.83 -5.48 -4.30
N VAL A 66 8.15 -4.44 -4.78
CA VAL A 66 8.69 -3.58 -5.85
C VAL A 66 9.98 -2.88 -5.39
N ILE A 67 9.97 -2.30 -4.17
CA ILE A 67 11.14 -1.61 -3.62
C ILE A 67 12.29 -2.58 -3.31
N ILE A 68 12.02 -3.77 -2.76
CA ILE A 68 13.06 -4.80 -2.56
C ILE A 68 13.70 -5.19 -3.90
N GLY A 69 12.93 -5.22 -5.00
CA GLY A 69 13.43 -5.43 -6.36
C GLY A 69 14.11 -4.21 -6.99
N ALA A 70 14.49 -3.18 -6.21
CA ALA A 70 15.08 -1.92 -6.67
C ALA A 70 14.19 -1.17 -7.69
N GLY A 71 12.86 -1.21 -7.50
CA GLY A 71 11.87 -0.47 -8.28
C GLY A 71 11.01 0.43 -7.43
N ILE A 72 10.21 1.27 -8.08
CA ILE A 72 9.15 2.08 -7.46
C ILE A 72 7.94 2.03 -8.38
N ASP A 73 6.73 1.98 -7.83
CA ASP A 73 5.50 2.03 -8.59
C ASP A 73 4.63 3.21 -8.15
N LEU A 74 4.67 4.28 -8.93
CA LEU A 74 3.86 5.48 -8.69
C LEU A 74 2.42 5.33 -9.21
N SER A 75 2.13 4.29 -9.99
CA SER A 75 0.82 4.15 -10.61
C SER A 75 -0.28 3.62 -9.68
N VAL A 76 0.10 3.14 -8.48
CA VAL A 76 -0.83 2.46 -7.55
C VAL A 76 -2.05 3.28 -7.18
N GLY A 77 -1.91 4.59 -6.98
CA GLY A 77 -3.05 5.48 -6.66
C GLY A 77 -4.02 5.65 -7.84
N SER A 78 -3.51 5.70 -9.07
CA SER A 78 -4.36 5.74 -10.28
C SER A 78 -4.99 4.38 -10.59
N VAL A 79 -4.29 3.27 -10.28
CA VAL A 79 -4.84 1.91 -10.39
C VAL A 79 -5.95 1.69 -9.37
N LEU A 80 -5.80 2.20 -8.14
CA LEU A 80 -6.86 2.21 -7.12
C LEU A 80 -8.12 2.89 -7.67
N ALA A 81 -7.99 4.12 -8.20
CA ALA A 81 -9.11 4.86 -8.77
C ALA A 81 -9.73 4.15 -9.98
N LEU A 82 -8.90 3.60 -10.89
CA LEU A 82 -9.38 2.81 -12.02
C LEU A 82 -10.23 1.65 -11.55
N SER A 83 -9.75 0.88 -10.58
CA SER A 83 -10.47 -0.30 -10.11
C SER A 83 -11.74 0.05 -9.34
N ALA A 84 -11.74 1.15 -8.57
CA ALA A 84 -12.93 1.70 -7.95
C ALA A 84 -14.00 2.08 -8.99
N CYS A 85 -13.60 2.81 -10.04
CA CYS A 85 -14.51 3.21 -11.12
C CYS A 85 -14.97 2.02 -11.97
N VAL A 86 -14.09 1.06 -12.28
CA VAL A 86 -14.45 -0.15 -13.04
C VAL A 86 -15.46 -0.99 -12.27
N SER A 87 -15.24 -1.22 -10.98
CA SER A 87 -16.19 -1.98 -10.15
C SER A 87 -17.54 -1.29 -10.03
N ALA A 88 -17.56 0.02 -9.80
CA ALA A 88 -18.79 0.81 -9.75
C ALA A 88 -19.51 0.81 -11.09
N SER A 89 -18.79 0.96 -12.22
CA SER A 89 -19.37 0.88 -13.57
C SER A 89 -19.98 -0.50 -13.85
N MET A 90 -19.32 -1.58 -13.44
CA MET A 90 -19.82 -2.94 -13.61
C MET A 90 -21.13 -3.16 -12.84
N LEU A 91 -21.22 -2.65 -11.63
CA LEU A 91 -22.39 -2.80 -10.77
C LEU A 91 -23.57 -1.93 -11.21
N MET A 92 -23.30 -0.70 -11.69
CA MET A 92 -24.35 0.30 -11.90
C MET A 92 -24.70 0.55 -13.35
N ILE A 93 -23.77 0.31 -14.29
CA ILE A 93 -23.94 0.73 -15.69
C ILE A 93 -23.88 -0.45 -16.66
N TRP A 94 -22.82 -1.28 -16.57
CA TRP A 94 -22.54 -2.26 -17.63
C TRP A 94 -23.22 -3.61 -17.40
N ASN A 95 -23.54 -3.97 -16.18
CA ASN A 95 -24.23 -5.21 -15.85
C ASN A 95 -25.30 -5.02 -14.75
N PRO A 96 -26.29 -4.11 -14.93
CA PRO A 96 -27.26 -3.79 -13.90
C PRO A 96 -28.33 -4.87 -13.68
N HIS A 97 -28.41 -5.88 -14.59
CA HIS A 97 -29.43 -6.93 -14.56
C HIS A 97 -28.78 -8.31 -14.53
N GLY A 98 -29.05 -9.08 -13.50
CA GLY A 98 -28.54 -10.45 -13.36
C GLY A 98 -28.51 -10.92 -11.91
N PRO A 99 -28.16 -12.18 -11.64
CA PRO A 99 -27.98 -12.64 -10.26
C PRO A 99 -26.90 -11.84 -9.53
N ALA A 100 -27.18 -11.43 -8.29
CA ALA A 100 -26.29 -10.57 -7.50
C ALA A 100 -24.84 -11.11 -7.40
N ILE A 101 -24.70 -12.42 -7.24
CA ILE A 101 -23.39 -13.07 -7.17
C ILE A 101 -22.57 -12.91 -8.47
N VAL A 102 -23.25 -12.90 -9.63
CA VAL A 102 -22.59 -12.71 -10.94
C VAL A 102 -22.17 -11.25 -11.11
N GLN A 103 -23.04 -10.32 -10.72
CA GLN A 103 -22.73 -8.88 -10.80
C GLN A 103 -21.54 -8.53 -9.92
N VAL A 104 -21.57 -8.92 -8.65
CA VAL A 104 -20.47 -8.66 -7.70
C VAL A 104 -19.20 -9.40 -8.13
N GLY A 105 -19.31 -10.66 -8.56
CA GLY A 105 -18.16 -11.44 -9.03
C GLY A 105 -17.51 -10.84 -10.28
N THR A 106 -18.27 -10.36 -11.24
CA THR A 106 -17.75 -9.70 -12.44
C THR A 106 -17.13 -8.34 -12.12
N ALA A 107 -17.72 -7.56 -11.21
CA ALA A 107 -17.15 -6.29 -10.76
C ALA A 107 -15.79 -6.48 -10.09
N ILE A 108 -15.68 -7.44 -9.17
CA ILE A 108 -14.42 -7.79 -8.52
C ILE A 108 -13.40 -8.31 -9.54
N GLY A 109 -13.80 -9.28 -10.38
CA GLY A 109 -12.91 -9.91 -11.34
C GLY A 109 -12.34 -8.92 -12.36
N THR A 110 -13.17 -8.04 -12.92
CA THR A 110 -12.74 -7.04 -13.90
C THR A 110 -11.85 -5.96 -13.29
N ALA A 111 -12.16 -5.50 -12.09
CA ALA A 111 -11.32 -4.53 -11.37
C ALA A 111 -9.93 -5.11 -11.05
N LEU A 112 -9.87 -6.33 -10.51
CA LEU A 112 -8.60 -7.00 -10.22
C LEU A 112 -7.81 -7.30 -11.49
N ALA A 113 -8.47 -7.74 -12.58
CA ALA A 113 -7.83 -7.98 -13.86
C ALA A 113 -7.26 -6.70 -14.46
N ALA A 114 -8.00 -5.58 -14.40
CA ALA A 114 -7.51 -4.28 -14.85
C ALA A 114 -6.24 -3.84 -14.11
N GLY A 115 -6.22 -3.95 -12.78
CA GLY A 115 -5.04 -3.61 -12.00
C GLY A 115 -3.85 -4.54 -12.25
N ALA A 116 -4.08 -5.86 -12.32
CA ALA A 116 -3.05 -6.83 -12.65
C ALA A 116 -2.45 -6.59 -14.04
N LEU A 117 -3.29 -6.24 -15.04
CA LEU A 117 -2.86 -5.92 -16.39
C LEU A 117 -1.98 -4.66 -16.42
N VAL A 118 -2.37 -3.60 -15.72
CA VAL A 118 -1.56 -2.36 -15.62
C VAL A 118 -0.21 -2.66 -14.97
N GLY A 119 -0.20 -3.41 -13.87
CA GLY A 119 1.05 -3.83 -13.22
C GLY A 119 1.92 -4.71 -14.11
N ALA A 120 1.32 -5.67 -14.83
CA ALA A 120 2.04 -6.52 -15.79
C ALA A 120 2.65 -5.72 -16.93
N LEU A 121 1.93 -4.74 -17.47
CA LEU A 121 2.43 -3.82 -18.50
C LEU A 121 3.60 -2.99 -17.98
N ASN A 122 3.51 -2.43 -16.77
CA ASN A 122 4.63 -1.73 -16.13
C ASN A 122 5.86 -2.64 -16.04
N GLY A 123 5.71 -3.82 -15.44
CA GLY A 123 6.80 -4.78 -15.30
C GLY A 123 7.40 -5.23 -16.63
N PHE A 124 6.56 -5.48 -17.65
CA PHE A 124 7.00 -5.87 -18.99
C PHE A 124 7.81 -4.76 -19.66
N ILE A 125 7.30 -3.53 -19.68
CA ILE A 125 7.97 -2.39 -20.34
C ILE A 125 9.29 -2.06 -19.62
N ILE A 126 9.29 -1.99 -18.29
CA ILE A 126 10.49 -1.73 -17.48
C ILE A 126 11.58 -2.76 -17.80
N THR A 127 11.23 -4.06 -17.86
CA THR A 127 12.21 -5.12 -18.02
C THR A 127 12.61 -5.37 -19.48
N ARG A 128 11.71 -5.17 -20.44
CA ARG A 128 11.96 -5.43 -21.85
C ARG A 128 12.65 -4.26 -22.56
N ILE A 129 12.19 -3.03 -22.27
CA ILE A 129 12.71 -1.80 -22.87
C ILE A 129 13.83 -1.18 -22.00
N ARG A 130 13.99 -1.69 -20.77
CA ARG A 130 14.99 -1.19 -19.78
C ARG A 130 14.78 0.28 -19.40
N LEU A 131 13.51 0.70 -19.35
CA LEU A 131 13.15 2.02 -18.84
C LEU A 131 13.36 2.09 -17.32
N GLN A 132 13.68 3.28 -16.82
CA GLN A 132 13.73 3.51 -15.38
C GLN A 132 12.33 3.31 -14.78
N PRO A 133 12.21 2.52 -13.70
CA PRO A 133 10.93 2.24 -13.06
C PRO A 133 10.11 3.50 -12.73
N PHE A 134 10.76 4.52 -12.17
CA PHE A 134 10.15 5.79 -11.84
C PHE A 134 9.48 6.46 -13.05
N VAL A 135 10.18 6.54 -14.19
CA VAL A 135 9.67 7.20 -15.40
C VAL A 135 8.47 6.44 -15.96
N MET A 136 8.57 5.10 -16.03
CA MET A 136 7.48 4.28 -16.56
C MET A 136 6.24 4.37 -15.68
N THR A 137 6.38 4.20 -14.37
CA THR A 137 5.22 4.20 -13.48
C THR A 137 4.61 5.58 -13.30
N LEU A 138 5.40 6.65 -13.43
CA LEU A 138 4.89 8.03 -13.51
C LEU A 138 4.04 8.25 -14.78
N ALA A 139 4.52 7.78 -15.94
CA ALA A 139 3.76 7.85 -17.17
C ALA A 139 2.46 7.04 -17.08
N THR A 140 2.52 5.85 -16.49
CA THR A 140 1.33 5.02 -16.24
C THR A 140 0.37 5.70 -15.26
N MET A 141 0.86 6.33 -14.20
CA MET A 141 0.03 7.09 -13.25
C MET A 141 -0.80 8.15 -13.98
N ILE A 142 -0.17 8.94 -14.85
CA ILE A 142 -0.84 10.00 -15.62
C ILE A 142 -1.79 9.38 -16.65
N GLY A 143 -1.34 8.37 -17.39
CA GLY A 143 -2.14 7.73 -18.44
C GLY A 143 -3.38 7.02 -17.89
N ILE A 144 -3.24 6.24 -16.83
CA ILE A 144 -4.35 5.54 -16.18
C ILE A 144 -5.32 6.53 -15.51
N ARG A 145 -4.82 7.59 -14.89
CA ARG A 145 -5.67 8.67 -14.37
C ARG A 145 -6.48 9.32 -15.47
N GLY A 146 -5.86 9.64 -16.61
CA GLY A 146 -6.53 10.20 -17.79
C GLY A 146 -7.58 9.23 -18.36
N LEU A 147 -7.23 7.93 -18.50
CA LEU A 147 -8.14 6.90 -18.96
C LEU A 147 -9.38 6.78 -18.04
N THR A 148 -9.16 6.74 -16.73
CA THR A 148 -10.25 6.64 -15.74
C THR A 148 -11.20 7.83 -15.82
N LYS A 149 -10.66 9.05 -15.93
CA LYS A 149 -11.46 10.27 -16.11
C LYS A 149 -12.23 10.26 -17.43
N TRP A 150 -11.60 9.81 -18.50
CA TRP A 150 -12.28 9.70 -19.80
C TRP A 150 -13.43 8.67 -19.78
N MET A 151 -13.22 7.49 -19.19
CA MET A 151 -14.22 6.44 -19.08
C MET A 151 -15.45 6.87 -18.27
N THR A 152 -15.27 7.66 -17.22
CA THR A 152 -16.34 8.11 -16.31
C THR A 152 -16.92 9.47 -16.69
N GLY A 153 -16.40 10.13 -17.74
CA GLY A 153 -16.74 11.53 -18.02
C GLY A 153 -16.29 12.48 -16.91
N ASN A 154 -15.32 12.07 -16.07
CA ASN A 154 -14.84 12.78 -14.89
C ASN A 154 -15.92 13.00 -13.82
N VAL A 155 -16.91 12.11 -13.77
CA VAL A 155 -18.02 12.11 -12.80
C VAL A 155 -17.91 10.89 -11.90
N ASN A 156 -18.36 11.02 -10.65
CA ASN A 156 -18.45 9.92 -9.71
C ASN A 156 -19.57 8.96 -10.12
N ILE A 157 -19.37 7.67 -9.86
CA ILE A 157 -20.36 6.62 -10.04
C ILE A 157 -20.78 6.13 -8.67
N ASP A 158 -21.93 6.57 -8.20
CA ASP A 158 -22.42 6.25 -6.84
C ASP A 158 -22.89 4.79 -6.78
N LEU A 159 -22.60 4.13 -5.65
CA LEU A 159 -23.12 2.82 -5.29
C LEU A 159 -24.38 2.98 -4.42
N ALA A 160 -25.32 2.06 -4.58
CA ALA A 160 -26.55 2.09 -3.78
C ALA A 160 -26.29 1.72 -2.30
N PHE A 161 -27.19 2.16 -1.42
CA PHE A 161 -27.18 1.84 0.01
C PHE A 161 -28.20 0.77 0.41
N ASP A 162 -28.95 0.25 -0.54
CA ASP A 162 -30.06 -0.68 -0.33
C ASP A 162 -29.66 -2.15 -0.57
N ALA A 163 -30.63 -3.06 -0.52
CA ALA A 163 -30.45 -4.49 -0.74
C ALA A 163 -30.22 -4.86 -2.22
N THR A 164 -29.52 -4.01 -2.96
CA THR A 164 -29.07 -4.29 -4.34
C THR A 164 -27.68 -4.97 -4.34
N PRO A 165 -27.27 -5.54 -5.46
CA PRO A 165 -25.92 -6.10 -5.58
C PRO A 165 -24.80 -5.11 -5.24
N SER A 166 -24.96 -3.83 -5.61
CA SER A 166 -24.00 -2.77 -5.27
C SER A 166 -23.99 -2.44 -3.78
N GLY A 167 -25.16 -2.45 -3.12
CA GLY A 167 -25.27 -2.28 -1.68
C GLY A 167 -24.63 -3.44 -0.91
N HIS A 168 -24.88 -4.68 -1.32
CA HIS A 168 -24.21 -5.86 -0.71
C HIS A 168 -22.70 -5.86 -0.91
N PHE A 169 -22.22 -5.43 -2.09
CA PHE A 169 -20.79 -5.23 -2.33
C PHE A 169 -20.21 -4.19 -1.37
N ALA A 170 -20.88 -3.03 -1.24
CA ALA A 170 -20.45 -1.96 -0.37
C ALA A 170 -20.45 -2.40 1.10
N GLU A 171 -21.49 -3.06 1.58
CA GLU A 171 -21.59 -3.58 2.95
C GLU A 171 -20.47 -4.56 3.28
N LEU A 172 -20.18 -5.52 2.39
CA LEU A 172 -19.14 -6.52 2.60
C LEU A 172 -17.75 -5.86 2.71
N PHE A 173 -17.36 -5.08 1.70
CA PHE A 173 -15.99 -4.52 1.61
C PHE A 173 -15.75 -3.33 2.54
N SER A 174 -16.80 -2.60 2.98
CA SER A 174 -16.68 -1.52 3.98
C SER A 174 -16.68 -2.03 5.41
N SER A 175 -17.07 -3.30 5.64
CA SER A 175 -17.11 -3.91 6.96
C SER A 175 -15.73 -3.91 7.62
N LYS A 176 -15.64 -3.30 8.82
CA LYS A 176 -14.36 -3.22 9.58
C LYS A 176 -13.70 -4.59 9.78
N PRO A 177 -14.43 -5.64 10.26
CA PRO A 177 -13.84 -6.95 10.45
C PRO A 177 -13.30 -7.55 9.16
N PHE A 178 -14.05 -7.42 8.05
CA PHE A 178 -13.63 -7.97 6.75
C PHE A 178 -12.36 -7.27 6.23
N ALA A 179 -12.35 -5.95 6.16
CA ALA A 179 -11.24 -5.18 5.61
C ALA A 179 -9.93 -5.40 6.41
N ILE A 180 -10.03 -5.34 7.75
CA ILE A 180 -8.87 -5.54 8.63
C ILE A 180 -8.36 -6.99 8.54
N THR A 181 -9.27 -7.99 8.56
CA THR A 181 -8.89 -9.39 8.44
C THR A 181 -8.22 -9.68 7.10
N LEU A 182 -8.76 -9.13 6.01
CA LEU A 182 -8.17 -9.27 4.68
C LEU A 182 -6.75 -8.69 4.64
N TRP A 183 -6.53 -7.50 5.18
CA TRP A 183 -5.19 -6.91 5.26
C TRP A 183 -4.21 -7.78 6.06
N VAL A 184 -4.64 -8.31 7.21
CA VAL A 184 -3.81 -9.20 8.04
C VAL A 184 -3.47 -10.49 7.28
N ILE A 185 -4.44 -11.12 6.62
CA ILE A 185 -4.22 -12.32 5.81
C ILE A 185 -3.21 -12.03 4.69
N LEU A 186 -3.38 -10.92 3.97
CA LEU A 186 -2.45 -10.50 2.92
C LEU A 186 -1.05 -10.23 3.47
N ALA A 187 -0.93 -9.61 4.65
CA ALA A 187 0.36 -9.40 5.30
C ALA A 187 1.06 -10.72 5.66
N VAL A 188 0.31 -11.71 6.16
CA VAL A 188 0.85 -13.06 6.44
C VAL A 188 1.30 -13.73 5.15
N ILE A 189 0.48 -13.73 4.11
CA ILE A 189 0.81 -14.31 2.80
C ILE A 189 2.06 -13.63 2.23
N ALA A 190 2.10 -12.30 2.19
CA ALA A 190 3.24 -11.53 1.71
C ALA A 190 4.51 -11.84 2.51
N HIS A 191 4.40 -11.96 3.85
CA HIS A 191 5.51 -12.34 4.71
C HIS A 191 6.05 -13.74 4.37
N LEU A 192 5.17 -14.71 4.17
CA LEU A 192 5.56 -16.07 3.81
C LEU A 192 6.19 -16.12 2.41
N ILE A 193 5.62 -15.42 1.43
CA ILE A 193 6.19 -15.31 0.08
C ILE A 193 7.61 -14.72 0.15
N LEU A 194 7.78 -13.59 0.82
CA LEU A 194 9.06 -12.90 0.89
C LEU A 194 10.13 -13.71 1.65
N ARG A 195 9.74 -14.43 2.71
CA ARG A 195 10.70 -15.06 3.64
C ARG A 195 10.94 -16.54 3.36
N ARG A 196 9.94 -17.26 2.83
CA ARG A 196 9.96 -18.72 2.71
C ARG A 196 10.07 -19.24 1.28
N THR A 197 9.79 -18.41 0.25
CA THR A 197 9.79 -18.87 -1.14
C THR A 197 11.09 -18.55 -1.88
N VAL A 198 11.29 -19.25 -2.99
CA VAL A 198 12.38 -18.97 -3.96
C VAL A 198 12.23 -17.57 -4.54
N TYR A 199 11.00 -17.15 -4.83
CA TYR A 199 10.70 -15.82 -5.35
C TYR A 199 11.25 -14.70 -4.46
N GLY A 200 11.03 -14.77 -3.15
CA GLY A 200 11.54 -13.77 -2.21
C GLY A 200 13.08 -13.72 -2.14
N ARG A 201 13.74 -14.87 -2.33
CA ARG A 201 15.22 -14.91 -2.42
C ARG A 201 15.72 -14.28 -3.70
N TYR A 202 15.10 -14.60 -4.85
CA TYR A 202 15.46 -14.03 -6.14
C TYR A 202 15.24 -12.50 -6.15
N LEU A 203 14.11 -12.04 -5.61
CA LEU A 203 13.80 -10.62 -5.54
C LEU A 203 14.87 -9.83 -4.77
N ARG A 204 15.34 -10.36 -3.63
CA ARG A 204 16.41 -9.73 -2.84
C ARG A 204 17.74 -9.73 -3.59
N ALA A 205 18.11 -10.84 -4.22
CA ALA A 205 19.35 -10.94 -5.02
C ALA A 205 19.35 -9.92 -6.17
N ILE A 206 18.22 -9.81 -6.88
CA ILE A 206 18.03 -8.83 -7.96
C ILE A 206 18.15 -7.40 -7.45
N GLY A 207 17.52 -7.10 -6.31
CA GLY A 207 17.58 -5.78 -5.72
C GLY A 207 18.95 -5.39 -5.16
N GLU A 208 19.76 -6.36 -4.75
CA GLU A 208 21.12 -6.11 -4.25
C GLU A 208 22.10 -5.85 -5.40
N ASN A 209 22.03 -6.65 -6.47
CA ASN A 209 22.80 -6.44 -7.70
C ASN A 209 22.15 -7.14 -8.90
N GLU A 210 21.41 -6.38 -9.70
CA GLU A 210 20.70 -6.91 -10.87
C GLU A 210 21.62 -7.57 -11.89
N LYS A 211 22.80 -6.95 -12.16
CA LYS A 211 23.75 -7.50 -13.13
C LYS A 211 24.33 -8.84 -12.68
N ALA A 212 24.72 -8.93 -11.40
CA ALA A 212 25.20 -10.18 -10.84
C ALA A 212 24.13 -11.27 -10.86
N ALA A 213 22.87 -10.91 -10.51
CA ALA A 213 21.73 -11.83 -10.57
C ALA A 213 21.48 -12.35 -12.00
N ASP A 214 21.57 -11.47 -13.01
CA ASP A 214 21.40 -11.85 -14.42
C ASP A 214 22.54 -12.80 -14.89
N TYR A 215 23.79 -12.51 -14.53
CA TYR A 215 24.92 -13.37 -14.84
C TYR A 215 24.88 -14.75 -14.20
N THR A 216 24.21 -14.89 -13.05
CA THR A 216 23.99 -16.20 -12.39
C THR A 216 22.79 -16.95 -12.97
N GLY A 217 22.14 -16.42 -14.01
CA GLY A 217 21.03 -17.08 -14.70
C GLY A 217 19.68 -16.94 -13.97
N LEU A 218 19.55 -16.01 -13.02
CA LEU A 218 18.25 -15.77 -12.38
C LEU A 218 17.24 -15.16 -13.38
N PRO A 219 15.97 -15.54 -13.33
CA PRO A 219 14.95 -15.04 -14.24
C PRO A 219 14.49 -13.61 -13.85
N VAL A 220 15.44 -12.64 -13.93
CA VAL A 220 15.25 -11.24 -13.48
C VAL A 220 13.95 -10.63 -14.02
N ARG A 221 13.69 -10.82 -15.32
CA ARG A 221 12.48 -10.27 -15.97
C ARG A 221 11.19 -10.80 -15.36
N ALA A 222 11.09 -12.14 -15.24
CA ALA A 222 9.87 -12.77 -14.71
C ALA A 222 9.62 -12.36 -13.26
N VAL A 223 10.67 -12.28 -12.44
CA VAL A 223 10.55 -11.88 -11.02
C VAL A 223 10.07 -10.43 -10.89
N ARG A 224 10.62 -9.52 -11.69
CA ARG A 224 10.17 -8.11 -11.70
C ARG A 224 8.75 -7.94 -12.23
N ILE A 225 8.41 -8.60 -13.35
CA ILE A 225 7.04 -8.56 -13.88
C ILE A 225 6.06 -9.04 -12.81
N ALA A 226 6.35 -10.13 -12.13
CA ALA A 226 5.50 -10.64 -11.04
C ALA A 226 5.35 -9.64 -9.89
N ALA A 227 6.43 -8.90 -9.52
CA ALA A 227 6.36 -7.87 -8.48
C ALA A 227 5.39 -6.73 -8.86
N TYR A 228 5.52 -6.19 -10.08
CA TYR A 228 4.64 -5.12 -10.57
C TYR A 228 3.20 -5.61 -10.79
N THR A 229 3.01 -6.83 -11.31
CA THR A 229 1.67 -7.44 -11.46
C THR A 229 0.98 -7.58 -10.11
N GLY A 230 1.71 -8.08 -9.10
CA GLY A 230 1.22 -8.16 -7.72
C GLY A 230 0.91 -6.79 -7.14
N CYS A 231 1.71 -5.76 -7.48
CA CYS A 231 1.48 -4.39 -7.05
C CYS A 231 0.18 -3.83 -7.63
N GLY A 232 -0.04 -3.98 -8.94
CA GLY A 232 -1.28 -3.56 -9.59
C GLY A 232 -2.50 -4.33 -9.08
N LEU A 233 -2.36 -5.64 -8.83
CA LEU A 233 -3.43 -6.47 -8.28
C LEU A 233 -3.86 -6.00 -6.88
N LEU A 234 -2.90 -5.76 -5.98
CA LEU A 234 -3.20 -5.31 -4.62
C LEU A 234 -3.66 -3.85 -4.58
N ALA A 235 -3.18 -2.99 -5.47
CA ALA A 235 -3.71 -1.64 -5.64
C ALA A 235 -5.19 -1.68 -6.10
N ALA A 236 -5.53 -2.60 -7.00
CA ALA A 236 -6.91 -2.81 -7.42
C ALA A 236 -7.80 -3.33 -6.28
N LEU A 237 -7.28 -4.24 -5.46
CA LEU A 237 -8.00 -4.73 -4.29
C LEU A 237 -8.25 -3.61 -3.26
N ALA A 238 -7.27 -2.73 -3.04
CA ALA A 238 -7.45 -1.53 -2.24
C ALA A 238 -8.52 -0.60 -2.83
N GLY A 239 -8.59 -0.51 -4.17
CA GLY A 239 -9.63 0.25 -4.88
C GLY A 239 -11.05 -0.31 -4.70
N LEU A 240 -11.21 -1.63 -4.60
CA LEU A 240 -12.50 -2.25 -4.26
C LEU A 240 -12.95 -1.87 -2.84
N ILE A 241 -12.04 -1.92 -1.87
CA ILE A 241 -12.32 -1.49 -0.49
C ILE A 241 -12.65 0.00 -0.46
N HIS A 242 -11.89 0.81 -1.19
CA HIS A 242 -12.10 2.24 -1.29
C HIS A 242 -13.47 2.59 -1.86
N ALA A 243 -13.86 1.99 -2.99
CA ALA A 243 -15.18 2.18 -3.60
C ALA A 243 -16.32 1.81 -2.65
N ALA A 244 -16.18 0.70 -1.93
CA ALA A 244 -17.17 0.25 -0.97
C ALA A 244 -17.31 1.21 0.22
N ARG A 245 -16.21 1.73 0.75
CA ARG A 245 -16.20 2.63 1.90
C ARG A 245 -16.67 4.04 1.57
N SER A 246 -16.34 4.54 0.38
CA SER A 246 -16.80 5.85 -0.11
C SER A 246 -18.18 5.78 -0.75
N HIS A 247 -18.74 4.57 -0.94
CA HIS A 247 -19.97 4.31 -1.69
C HIS A 247 -19.96 4.90 -3.11
N GLN A 248 -18.78 5.00 -3.72
CA GLN A 248 -18.63 5.54 -5.07
C GLN A 248 -17.35 5.09 -5.75
N GLY A 249 -17.34 5.07 -7.08
CA GLY A 249 -16.14 5.07 -7.91
C GLY A 249 -15.83 6.51 -8.33
N ASN A 250 -14.75 7.09 -7.80
CA ASN A 250 -14.35 8.46 -8.11
C ASN A 250 -13.01 8.45 -8.86
N PRO A 251 -12.94 9.01 -10.08
CA PRO A 251 -11.71 9.01 -10.87
C PRO A 251 -10.59 9.89 -10.30
N ASN A 252 -10.88 10.73 -9.30
CA ASN A 252 -9.92 11.60 -8.64
C ASN A 252 -9.35 11.00 -7.34
N ASP A 253 -9.86 9.86 -6.87
CA ASP A 253 -9.39 9.20 -5.64
C ASP A 253 -7.97 8.63 -5.79
N GLY A 254 -7.39 8.25 -4.68
CA GLY A 254 -6.08 7.60 -4.63
C GLY A 254 -4.88 8.53 -4.87
N ILE A 255 -5.08 9.86 -4.90
CA ILE A 255 -3.95 10.82 -5.01
C ILE A 255 -3.17 10.81 -3.69
N GLY A 256 -1.85 10.55 -3.78
CA GLY A 256 -0.95 10.52 -2.63
C GLY A 256 -0.81 9.13 -1.98
N TYR A 257 -1.65 8.16 -2.33
CA TYR A 257 -1.54 6.78 -1.79
C TYR A 257 -0.20 6.12 -2.14
N GLU A 258 0.37 6.45 -3.31
CA GLU A 258 1.71 6.03 -3.70
C GLU A 258 2.77 6.54 -2.72
N LEU A 259 2.67 7.80 -2.32
CA LEU A 259 3.62 8.43 -1.39
C LEU A 259 3.47 7.88 0.03
N ASP A 260 2.23 7.71 0.51
CA ASP A 260 1.95 7.12 1.82
C ASP A 260 2.42 5.67 1.88
N ALA A 261 2.23 4.88 0.81
CA ALA A 261 2.72 3.51 0.74
C ALA A 261 4.25 3.43 0.75
N ILE A 262 4.94 4.26 -0.04
CA ILE A 262 6.41 4.36 -0.03
C ILE A 262 6.90 4.77 1.36
N ALA A 263 6.28 5.77 1.97
CA ALA A 263 6.62 6.24 3.30
C ALA A 263 6.48 5.13 4.35
N ALA A 264 5.38 4.38 4.33
CA ALA A 264 5.17 3.24 5.22
C ALA A 264 6.26 2.18 5.07
N VAL A 265 6.63 1.85 3.83
CA VAL A 265 7.68 0.86 3.51
C VAL A 265 9.06 1.33 3.99
N VAL A 266 9.37 2.62 3.82
CA VAL A 266 10.65 3.21 4.22
C VAL A 266 10.76 3.35 5.74
N ILE A 267 9.72 3.88 6.39
CA ILE A 267 9.64 3.97 7.86
C ILE A 267 9.75 2.56 8.46
N GLY A 268 9.18 1.57 7.77
CA GLY A 268 9.31 0.15 8.11
C GLY A 268 10.71 -0.44 7.94
N GLY A 269 11.70 0.34 7.47
CA GLY A 269 13.11 -0.05 7.37
C GLY A 269 13.47 -0.80 6.09
N THR A 270 12.64 -0.75 5.05
CA THR A 270 12.97 -1.29 3.72
C THR A 270 13.89 -0.31 3.00
N ALA A 271 14.99 -0.79 2.45
CA ALA A 271 15.98 0.03 1.75
C ALA A 271 15.47 0.46 0.37
N LEU A 272 15.44 1.76 0.09
CA LEU A 272 15.05 2.30 -1.23
C LEU A 272 16.01 1.86 -2.35
N ALA A 273 17.25 1.54 -2.04
CA ALA A 273 18.21 1.00 -2.99
C ALA A 273 17.92 -0.46 -3.39
N GLY A 274 16.98 -1.14 -2.73
CA GLY A 274 16.64 -2.55 -2.97
C GLY A 274 17.39 -3.55 -2.09
N GLY A 275 17.19 -4.83 -2.35
CA GLY A 275 17.82 -5.98 -1.70
C GLY A 275 17.34 -6.28 -0.29
N ARG A 276 16.90 -5.29 0.48
CA ARG A 276 16.60 -5.41 1.90
C ARG A 276 15.25 -4.85 2.26
N GLY A 277 14.47 -5.61 3.00
CA GLY A 277 13.13 -5.20 3.46
C GLY A 277 12.41 -6.29 4.23
N SER A 278 11.30 -5.90 4.87
CA SER A 278 10.50 -6.76 5.73
C SER A 278 9.02 -6.36 5.70
N ILE A 279 8.15 -7.35 5.50
CA ILE A 279 6.69 -7.13 5.59
C ILE A 279 6.27 -6.70 7.00
N ILE A 280 6.87 -7.27 8.04
CA ILE A 280 6.59 -6.84 9.42
C ILE A 280 6.96 -5.37 9.60
N GLY A 281 8.14 -4.96 9.08
CA GLY A 281 8.52 -3.55 9.07
C GLY A 281 7.51 -2.68 8.34
N THR A 282 7.06 -3.07 7.16
CA THR A 282 6.05 -2.33 6.39
C THR A 282 4.74 -2.16 7.16
N VAL A 283 4.23 -3.24 7.77
CA VAL A 283 3.02 -3.17 8.62
C VAL A 283 3.24 -2.20 9.79
N THR A 284 4.40 -2.29 10.44
CA THR A 284 4.74 -1.35 11.53
C THR A 284 4.79 0.10 11.03
N GLY A 285 5.42 0.35 9.88
CA GLY A 285 5.48 1.69 9.28
C GLY A 285 4.09 2.23 8.89
N THR A 286 3.21 1.38 8.37
CA THR A 286 1.81 1.74 8.10
C THR A 286 1.09 2.14 9.37
N LEU A 287 1.27 1.37 10.46
CA LEU A 287 0.68 1.69 11.75
C LEU A 287 1.23 2.99 12.35
N VAL A 288 2.52 3.26 12.21
CA VAL A 288 3.14 4.52 12.67
C VAL A 288 2.49 5.71 11.97
N LEU A 289 2.34 5.66 10.64
CA LEU A 289 1.68 6.74 9.88
C LEU A 289 0.20 6.87 10.26
N GLY A 290 -0.51 5.76 10.41
CA GLY A 290 -1.92 5.77 10.79
C GLY A 290 -2.16 6.35 12.18
N LEU A 291 -1.35 5.94 13.16
CA LEU A 291 -1.45 6.48 14.52
C LEU A 291 -1.05 7.95 14.59
N LEU A 292 -0.05 8.37 13.80
CA LEU A 292 0.31 9.79 13.67
C LEU A 292 -0.86 10.62 13.15
N THR A 293 -1.44 10.21 12.02
CA THR A 293 -2.64 10.83 11.46
C THR A 293 -3.78 10.89 12.48
N ASN A 294 -3.99 9.80 13.23
CA ASN A 294 -5.02 9.74 14.26
C ASN A 294 -4.77 10.76 15.39
N VAL A 295 -3.54 10.84 15.91
CA VAL A 295 -3.19 11.84 16.93
C VAL A 295 -3.47 13.25 16.43
N LEU A 296 -3.04 13.58 15.21
CA LEU A 296 -3.27 14.93 14.64
C LEU A 296 -4.76 15.23 14.49
N ARG A 297 -5.56 14.26 14.03
CA ARG A 297 -7.02 14.41 13.88
C ARG A 297 -7.76 14.52 15.21
N LEU A 298 -7.35 13.79 16.24
CA LEU A 298 -7.92 13.93 17.59
C LEU A 298 -7.73 15.34 18.17
N HIS A 299 -6.70 16.06 17.70
CA HIS A 299 -6.44 17.46 18.03
C HIS A 299 -6.99 18.45 17.00
N MET A 300 -7.84 17.98 16.05
CA MET A 300 -8.45 18.81 15.00
C MET A 300 -7.40 19.59 14.17
N VAL A 301 -6.21 19.02 14.00
CA VAL A 301 -5.18 19.60 13.14
C VAL A 301 -5.63 19.55 11.69
N ASP A 302 -5.46 20.67 10.97
CA ASP A 302 -5.82 20.80 9.56
C ASP A 302 -5.11 19.75 8.70
N SER A 303 -5.81 19.18 7.71
CA SER A 303 -5.29 18.14 6.84
C SER A 303 -4.05 18.58 6.02
N ASN A 304 -3.93 19.87 5.71
CA ASN A 304 -2.75 20.39 5.01
C ASN A 304 -1.52 20.40 5.94
N ILE A 305 -1.72 20.70 7.23
CA ILE A 305 -0.65 20.60 8.24
C ILE A 305 -0.26 19.12 8.45
N GLU A 306 -1.23 18.19 8.45
CA GLU A 306 -0.96 16.75 8.50
C GLU A 306 -0.01 16.32 7.37
N LEU A 307 -0.25 16.79 6.14
CA LEU A 307 0.63 16.53 4.99
C LEU A 307 2.05 17.08 5.19
N MET A 308 2.19 18.29 5.73
CA MET A 308 3.49 18.89 6.04
C MET A 308 4.26 18.08 7.09
N VAL A 309 3.59 17.64 8.15
CA VAL A 309 4.18 16.80 9.21
C VAL A 309 4.63 15.46 8.64
N LYS A 310 3.80 14.80 7.83
CA LYS A 310 4.17 13.56 7.12
C LYS A 310 5.42 13.75 6.26
N ALA A 311 5.50 14.84 5.49
CA ALA A 311 6.65 15.11 4.63
C ALA A 311 7.95 15.24 5.44
N VAL A 312 7.93 15.95 6.57
CA VAL A 312 9.10 16.06 7.47
C VAL A 312 9.50 14.68 8.02
N ILE A 313 8.53 13.87 8.44
CA ILE A 313 8.80 12.54 8.98
C ILE A 313 9.44 11.62 7.93
N ILE A 314 8.96 11.66 6.68
CA ILE A 314 9.55 10.89 5.58
C ILE A 314 11.02 11.29 5.36
N VAL A 315 11.31 12.59 5.31
CA VAL A 315 12.68 13.09 5.14
C VAL A 315 13.59 12.63 6.28
N VAL A 316 13.13 12.76 7.52
CA VAL A 316 13.88 12.33 8.70
C VAL A 316 14.11 10.81 8.70
N ALA A 317 13.09 10.02 8.34
CA ALA A 317 13.21 8.57 8.26
C ALA A 317 14.24 8.14 7.21
N VAL A 318 14.21 8.72 6.01
CA VAL A 318 15.19 8.45 4.94
C VAL A 318 16.59 8.87 5.36
N TRP A 319 16.75 10.03 6.01
CA TRP A 319 18.03 10.51 6.48
C TRP A 319 18.65 9.61 7.54
N LEU A 320 17.85 9.17 8.53
CA LEU A 320 18.30 8.22 9.55
C LEU A 320 18.71 6.87 8.94
N GLN A 321 17.97 6.39 7.95
CA GLN A 321 18.28 5.16 7.22
C GLN A 321 19.63 5.26 6.47
N ARG A 322 19.91 6.40 5.85
CA ARG A 322 21.21 6.64 5.17
C ARG A 322 22.39 6.63 6.15
N ARG A 323 22.27 7.28 7.31
CA ARG A 323 23.32 7.28 8.32
C ARG A 323 23.64 5.88 8.87
N GLY A 324 22.62 5.05 9.05
CA GLY A 324 22.81 3.65 9.48
C GLY A 324 23.54 2.77 8.43
N ASN A 325 23.49 3.13 7.14
CA ASN A 325 24.21 2.40 6.09
C ASN A 325 25.65 2.92 5.88
N ALA A 326 25.90 4.22 6.03
CA ALA A 326 27.23 4.81 5.83
C ALA A 326 28.27 4.32 6.85
N SER A 327 27.86 3.99 8.07
CA SER A 327 28.75 3.41 9.09
C SER A 327 29.19 1.96 8.79
N HIS A 328 28.73 1.34 7.69
CA HIS A 328 29.10 0.00 7.26
C HIS A 328 30.10 -0.04 6.09
N ASP A 329 30.25 1.07 5.35
CA ASP A 329 31.19 1.14 4.22
C ASP A 329 32.60 1.61 4.66
N GLU A 330 32.76 2.08 5.89
CA GLU A 330 34.04 2.55 6.44
C GLU A 330 34.72 1.55 7.43
N GLY A 331 34.21 0.35 7.58
CA GLY A 331 34.75 -0.74 8.41
C GLY A 331 35.01 -2.01 7.60
#